data_78bd8a0e1302e285540a70325fc5aca9
#
_entry.id   78bd8a0e1302e285540a70325fc5aca9
#
_cell.length_a   1.000
_cell.length_b   1.000
_cell.length_c   1.000
_cell.angle_alpha   90.00
_cell.angle_beta   90.00
_cell.angle_gamma   90.00
#
_symmetry.space_group_name_H-M   'P 1'
#
loop_
_entity.id
_entity.type
_entity.pdbx_description
1 polymer ?
#
loop_
_entity_poly.entity_id
_entity_poly.type
_entity_poly.pdbx_seq_one_letter_code
_entity_poly.pdbx_strand_id
1 'polypeptide(L)'
;MPKVVCILGMHRSGTSCLTGSLQEAGVDLGDCHSWNPHNLKGNRENQEIVDLNDAVLHSNGAAWDNPRSAIRWSTEHLREARRLVTTSNSPCFGFKDPRTLLTLKGWSAAVPELSYIGIFRDPMNVAQSLKNRSGMSIEDGLGLWYKYNRRLYLHYRRQRFPVLCFDDEESLFKRKLKKILTQQGLYDESKDSQFYDSKLRTAKGDGVQSLGWQISGLYKILKKIAE
;
A
#
# COMPACT_ATOMS: atom_id res chain seq x y z
N MET A 1 -23.15 4.49 -4.31
CA MET A 1 -22.14 3.85 -3.45
C MET A 1 -21.10 4.89 -3.09
N PRO A 2 -20.47 4.80 -1.92
CA PRO A 2 -19.36 5.69 -1.59
C PRO A 2 -18.24 5.52 -2.60
N LYS A 3 -17.44 6.57 -2.79
CA LYS A 3 -16.18 6.45 -3.51
C LYS A 3 -15.25 5.55 -2.70
N VAL A 4 -14.68 4.52 -3.29
CA VAL A 4 -13.77 3.60 -2.59
C VAL A 4 -12.35 3.77 -3.10
N VAL A 5 -11.41 4.04 -2.18
CA VAL A 5 -9.99 4.24 -2.47
C VAL A 5 -9.17 3.12 -1.85
N CYS A 6 -8.46 2.36 -2.67
CA CYS A 6 -7.54 1.33 -2.23
C CYS A 6 -6.09 1.82 -2.30
N ILE A 7 -5.40 1.81 -1.17
CA ILE A 7 -3.99 2.17 -1.10
C ILE A 7 -3.14 0.92 -1.35
N LEU A 8 -2.37 0.94 -2.43
CA LEU A 8 -1.54 -0.16 -2.89
C LEU A 8 -0.06 0.08 -2.59
N GLY A 9 0.55 -0.82 -1.87
CA GLY A 9 1.98 -0.78 -1.57
C GLY A 9 2.41 -1.99 -0.76
N MET A 10 3.68 -2.34 -0.84
CA MET A 10 4.25 -3.42 -0.04
C MET A 10 4.36 -3.02 1.44
N HIS A 11 4.44 -3.99 2.32
CA HIS A 11 4.87 -3.78 3.71
C HIS A 11 6.13 -2.91 3.78
N ARG A 12 6.23 -2.02 4.76
CA ARG A 12 7.38 -1.13 5.02
C ARG A 12 7.68 -0.10 3.94
N SER A 13 6.74 0.13 3.01
CA SER A 13 6.88 1.10 1.90
C SER A 13 6.22 2.46 2.16
N GLY A 14 5.85 2.78 3.40
CA GLY A 14 5.20 4.05 3.74
C GLY A 14 3.68 4.06 3.54
N THR A 15 3.06 2.89 3.34
CA THR A 15 1.61 2.76 3.16
C THR A 15 0.81 3.38 4.31
N SER A 16 1.22 3.20 5.56
CA SER A 16 0.53 3.80 6.71
C SER A 16 0.64 5.32 6.75
N CYS A 17 1.75 5.88 6.28
CA CYS A 17 1.93 7.32 6.14
C CYS A 17 0.92 7.89 5.13
N LEU A 18 0.86 7.31 3.94
CA LEU A 18 -0.10 7.70 2.92
C LEU A 18 -1.55 7.56 3.42
N THR A 19 -1.88 6.42 4.05
CA THR A 19 -3.22 6.16 4.56
C THR A 19 -3.64 7.16 5.64
N GLY A 20 -2.73 7.47 6.58
CA GLY A 20 -3.00 8.47 7.61
C GLY A 20 -3.20 9.87 7.05
N SER A 21 -2.43 10.26 6.03
CA SER A 21 -2.63 11.54 5.34
C SER A 21 -3.99 11.61 4.61
N LEU A 22 -4.44 10.51 4.02
CA LEU A 22 -5.78 10.41 3.43
C LEU A 22 -6.88 10.48 4.50
N GLN A 23 -6.68 9.86 5.66
CA GLN A 23 -7.60 9.94 6.79
C GLN A 23 -7.75 11.38 7.32
N GLU A 24 -6.64 12.10 7.48
CA GLU A 24 -6.67 13.53 7.84
C GLU A 24 -7.42 14.38 6.81
N ALA A 25 -7.33 14.00 5.53
CA ALA A 25 -8.08 14.65 4.45
C ALA A 25 -9.57 14.25 4.38
N GLY A 26 -10.06 13.40 5.30
CA GLY A 26 -11.47 13.04 5.41
C GLY A 26 -11.87 11.71 4.78
N VAL A 27 -10.91 10.86 4.38
CA VAL A 27 -11.21 9.48 3.99
C VAL A 27 -11.56 8.67 5.24
N ASP A 28 -12.72 8.05 5.22
CA ASP A 28 -13.13 7.10 6.26
C ASP A 28 -12.39 5.77 6.07
N LEU A 29 -11.72 5.28 7.10
CA LEU A 29 -11.02 3.99 7.08
C LEU A 29 -11.78 2.89 7.82
N GLY A 30 -12.98 3.21 8.36
CA GLY A 30 -13.68 2.33 9.27
C GLY A 30 -12.88 2.10 10.56
N ASP A 31 -13.18 1.01 11.24
CA ASP A 31 -12.41 0.61 12.43
C ASP A 31 -11.01 0.09 12.00
N CYS A 32 -9.99 0.88 12.28
CA CYS A 32 -8.62 0.57 11.89
C CYS A 32 -7.63 0.70 13.05
N HIS A 33 -6.55 -0.07 12.99
CA HIS A 33 -5.50 -0.08 14.01
C HIS A 33 -4.79 1.27 14.13
N SER A 34 -4.92 1.92 15.28
CA SER A 34 -4.33 3.24 15.58
C SER A 34 -2.93 3.18 16.17
N TRP A 35 -2.48 2.02 16.65
CA TRP A 35 -1.17 1.82 17.28
C TRP A 35 -0.53 0.47 16.91
N ASN A 36 0.80 0.47 16.79
CA ASN A 36 1.60 -0.75 16.60
C ASN A 36 3.05 -0.46 17.06
N PRO A 37 3.74 -1.36 17.79
CA PRO A 37 5.10 -1.12 18.30
C PRO A 37 6.14 -0.88 17.20
N HIS A 38 5.90 -1.37 15.98
CA HIS A 38 6.76 -1.13 14.83
C HIS A 38 6.29 0.04 13.94
N ASN A 39 5.18 0.69 14.33
CA ASN A 39 4.61 1.84 13.65
C ASN A 39 3.82 2.70 14.64
N LEU A 40 4.50 3.67 15.25
CA LEU A 40 3.96 4.49 16.35
C LEU A 40 2.67 5.24 16.01
N LYS A 41 2.45 5.55 14.73
CA LYS A 41 1.20 6.18 14.24
C LYS A 41 0.15 5.15 13.79
N GLY A 42 0.34 3.85 14.10
CA GLY A 42 -0.55 2.75 13.73
C GLY A 42 -0.41 2.27 12.29
N ASN A 43 -0.81 1.03 12.04
CA ASN A 43 -0.79 0.46 10.69
C ASN A 43 -1.88 1.03 9.79
N ARG A 44 -2.97 1.55 10.38
CA ARG A 44 -4.15 2.02 9.64
C ARG A 44 -4.75 0.93 8.74
N GLU A 45 -4.76 -0.30 9.22
CA GLU A 45 -5.37 -1.47 8.59
C GLU A 45 -6.69 -1.77 9.28
N ASN A 46 -7.75 -2.01 8.51
CA ASN A 46 -9.00 -2.55 9.01
C ASN A 46 -8.83 -4.06 9.17
N GLN A 47 -9.13 -4.59 10.37
CA GLN A 47 -8.88 -6.00 10.69
C GLN A 47 -9.70 -6.95 9.82
N GLU A 48 -10.96 -6.64 9.54
CA GLU A 48 -11.80 -7.50 8.70
C GLU A 48 -11.25 -7.62 7.27
N ILE A 49 -10.64 -6.54 6.73
CA ILE A 49 -9.99 -6.55 5.41
C ILE A 49 -8.70 -7.38 5.45
N VAL A 50 -7.93 -7.28 6.54
CA VAL A 50 -6.74 -8.12 6.77
C VAL A 50 -7.14 -9.59 6.81
N ASP A 51 -8.15 -9.93 7.58
CA ASP A 51 -8.64 -11.30 7.76
C ASP A 51 -9.15 -11.88 6.43
N LEU A 52 -9.89 -11.09 5.65
CA LEU A 52 -10.34 -11.50 4.31
C LEU A 52 -9.15 -11.77 3.38
N ASN A 53 -8.16 -10.87 3.34
CA ASN A 53 -6.98 -11.07 2.50
C ASN A 53 -6.20 -12.31 2.92
N ASP A 54 -6.02 -12.54 4.22
CA ASP A 54 -5.35 -13.74 4.74
C ASP A 54 -6.15 -15.01 4.43
N ALA A 55 -7.47 -15.01 4.60
CA ALA A 55 -8.32 -16.14 4.24
C ALA A 55 -8.20 -16.49 2.74
N VAL A 56 -8.22 -15.46 1.87
CA VAL A 56 -8.01 -15.66 0.43
C VAL A 56 -6.62 -16.23 0.14
N LEU A 57 -5.56 -15.72 0.76
CA LEU A 57 -4.21 -16.22 0.55
C LEU A 57 -4.09 -17.66 1.03
N HIS A 58 -4.54 -17.97 2.24
CA HIS A 58 -4.48 -19.31 2.83
C HIS A 58 -5.24 -20.34 2.01
N SER A 59 -6.43 -20.01 1.49
CA SER A 59 -7.20 -20.91 0.61
C SER A 59 -6.48 -21.24 -0.71
N ASN A 60 -5.47 -20.47 -1.06
CA ASN A 60 -4.60 -20.69 -2.23
C ASN A 60 -3.21 -21.25 -1.86
N GLY A 61 -2.98 -21.66 -0.61
CA GLY A 61 -1.67 -22.11 -0.13
C GLY A 61 -0.60 -21.02 -0.23
N ALA A 62 -0.99 -19.77 -0.05
CA ALA A 62 -0.13 -18.58 -0.09
C ALA A 62 -0.12 -17.85 1.25
N ALA A 63 0.87 -17.00 1.46
CA ALA A 63 0.96 -16.07 2.56
C ALA A 63 1.56 -14.74 2.07
N TRP A 64 1.54 -13.72 2.93
CA TRP A 64 2.09 -12.41 2.58
C TRP A 64 3.59 -12.46 2.23
N ASP A 65 4.35 -13.33 2.88
CA ASP A 65 5.79 -13.57 2.67
C ASP A 65 6.08 -14.72 1.69
N ASN A 66 5.08 -15.54 1.38
CA ASN A 66 5.15 -16.59 0.38
C ASN A 66 4.06 -16.43 -0.69
N PRO A 67 4.12 -15.36 -1.52
CA PRO A 67 3.08 -15.06 -2.50
C PRO A 67 3.11 -16.02 -3.69
N ARG A 68 1.94 -16.54 -4.06
CA ARG A 68 1.72 -17.32 -5.28
C ARG A 68 1.45 -16.42 -6.48
N SER A 69 1.74 -16.90 -7.69
CA SER A 69 1.53 -16.15 -8.94
C SER A 69 0.06 -15.92 -9.26
N ALA A 70 -0.80 -16.90 -8.99
CA ALA A 70 -2.23 -16.86 -9.20
C ALA A 70 -2.96 -17.06 -7.87
N ILE A 71 -3.96 -16.21 -7.63
CA ILE A 71 -4.85 -16.27 -6.46
C ILE A 71 -6.28 -16.33 -6.97
N ARG A 72 -7.03 -17.32 -6.52
CA ARG A 72 -8.45 -17.54 -6.81
C ARG A 72 -9.28 -17.05 -5.63
N TRP A 73 -10.41 -16.44 -5.93
CA TRP A 73 -11.41 -16.02 -4.96
C TRP A 73 -12.65 -16.90 -5.06
N SER A 74 -13.20 -17.26 -3.93
CA SER A 74 -14.52 -17.88 -3.89
C SER A 74 -15.63 -16.83 -4.01
N THR A 75 -16.86 -17.29 -4.26
CA THR A 75 -18.05 -16.41 -4.28
C THR A 75 -18.27 -15.74 -2.92
N GLU A 76 -17.98 -16.45 -1.83
CA GLU A 76 -18.08 -15.96 -0.45
C GLU A 76 -17.08 -14.83 -0.21
N HIS A 77 -15.82 -15.00 -0.62
CA HIS A 77 -14.81 -13.96 -0.52
C HIS A 77 -15.21 -12.68 -1.29
N LEU A 78 -15.75 -12.84 -2.51
CA LEU A 78 -16.21 -11.69 -3.31
C LEU A 78 -17.40 -10.96 -2.66
N ARG A 79 -18.33 -11.71 -2.05
CA ARG A 79 -19.48 -11.16 -1.33
C ARG A 79 -19.01 -10.39 -0.09
N GLU A 80 -18.08 -10.95 0.66
CA GLU A 80 -17.51 -10.32 1.84
C GLU A 80 -16.76 -9.03 1.51
N ALA A 81 -15.94 -9.02 0.46
CA ALA A 81 -15.28 -7.81 0.00
C ALA A 81 -16.26 -6.67 -0.32
N ARG A 82 -17.39 -7.00 -0.96
CA ARG A 82 -18.46 -6.01 -1.22
C ARG A 82 -19.08 -5.50 0.08
N ARG A 83 -19.39 -6.39 1.02
CA ARG A 83 -19.96 -6.03 2.32
C ARG A 83 -19.06 -5.01 3.02
N LEU A 84 -17.77 -5.29 3.12
CA LEU A 84 -16.81 -4.47 3.84
C LEU A 84 -16.72 -3.02 3.32
N VAL A 85 -16.83 -2.82 2.02
CA VAL A 85 -16.74 -1.47 1.43
C VAL A 85 -18.09 -0.74 1.36
N THR A 86 -19.22 -1.44 1.53
CA THR A 86 -20.56 -0.85 1.48
C THR A 86 -21.13 -0.51 2.85
N THR A 87 -20.51 -0.93 3.94
CA THR A 87 -20.94 -0.65 5.31
C THR A 87 -20.66 0.79 5.77
N SER A 88 -19.74 1.48 5.12
CA SER A 88 -19.45 2.89 5.43
C SER A 88 -20.57 3.80 4.91
N ASN A 89 -21.04 4.71 5.77
CA ASN A 89 -21.95 5.80 5.41
C ASN A 89 -21.20 7.07 4.93
N SER A 90 -19.87 7.02 4.88
CA SER A 90 -19.03 8.13 4.43
C SER A 90 -19.11 8.30 2.91
N PRO A 91 -19.03 9.52 2.35
CA PRO A 91 -18.97 9.74 0.92
C PRO A 91 -17.69 9.17 0.29
N CYS A 92 -16.62 8.98 1.08
CA CYS A 92 -15.36 8.39 0.64
C CYS A 92 -14.84 7.41 1.67
N PHE A 93 -14.82 6.13 1.32
CA PHE A 93 -14.22 5.07 2.11
C PHE A 93 -12.85 4.69 1.54
N GLY A 94 -11.88 4.45 2.40
CA GLY A 94 -10.55 4.01 1.99
C GLY A 94 -10.05 2.82 2.78
N PHE A 95 -9.24 1.99 2.16
CA PHE A 95 -8.60 0.91 2.88
C PHE A 95 -7.16 0.65 2.41
N LYS A 96 -6.39 0.11 3.33
CA LYS A 96 -5.02 -0.29 3.09
C LYS A 96 -4.74 -1.61 3.80
N ASP A 97 -4.30 -2.57 3.01
CA ASP A 97 -3.57 -3.75 3.46
C ASP A 97 -2.55 -4.11 2.38
N PRO A 98 -1.26 -4.27 2.70
CA PRO A 98 -0.24 -4.64 1.71
C PRO A 98 -0.55 -5.93 0.95
N ARG A 99 -1.25 -6.89 1.58
CA ARG A 99 -1.68 -8.16 0.95
C ARG A 99 -2.62 -7.94 -0.22
N THR A 100 -3.31 -6.81 -0.27
CA THR A 100 -4.21 -6.45 -1.38
C THR A 100 -3.50 -6.48 -2.73
N LEU A 101 -2.21 -6.16 -2.81
CA LEU A 101 -1.43 -6.33 -4.05
C LEU A 101 -1.37 -7.78 -4.54
N LEU A 102 -1.51 -8.75 -3.66
CA LEU A 102 -1.52 -10.17 -4.00
C LEU A 102 -2.91 -10.66 -4.41
N THR A 103 -3.95 -10.09 -3.80
CA THR A 103 -5.36 -10.49 -3.93
C THR A 103 -6.16 -9.56 -4.87
N LEU A 104 -5.52 -8.59 -5.51
CA LEU A 104 -6.12 -7.44 -6.19
C LEU A 104 -7.16 -7.78 -7.26
N LYS A 105 -6.99 -8.91 -7.96
CA LYS A 105 -7.98 -9.33 -8.99
C LYS A 105 -9.37 -9.54 -8.42
N GLY A 106 -9.46 -10.13 -7.21
CA GLY A 106 -10.74 -10.32 -6.56
C GLY A 106 -11.34 -9.01 -6.06
N TRP A 107 -10.53 -8.12 -5.47
CA TRP A 107 -10.98 -6.78 -5.09
C TRP A 107 -11.54 -6.01 -6.28
N SER A 108 -10.83 -5.98 -7.43
CA SER A 108 -11.32 -5.33 -8.65
C SER A 108 -12.59 -5.96 -9.21
N ALA A 109 -12.79 -7.27 -9.02
CA ALA A 109 -14.02 -7.96 -9.43
C ALA A 109 -15.19 -7.72 -8.45
N ALA A 110 -14.88 -7.61 -7.14
CA ALA A 110 -15.88 -7.34 -6.12
C ALA A 110 -16.37 -5.88 -6.15
N VAL A 111 -15.46 -4.94 -6.41
CA VAL A 111 -15.70 -3.49 -6.38
C VAL A 111 -15.20 -2.88 -7.70
N PRO A 112 -16.03 -2.86 -8.76
CA PRO A 112 -15.60 -2.42 -10.10
C PRO A 112 -15.12 -0.96 -10.17
N GLU A 113 -15.67 -0.07 -9.34
CA GLU A 113 -15.33 1.36 -9.31
C GLU A 113 -14.23 1.70 -8.30
N LEU A 114 -13.40 0.72 -7.95
CA LEU A 114 -12.31 0.90 -7.00
C LEU A 114 -11.24 1.83 -7.57
N SER A 115 -10.99 2.94 -6.87
CA SER A 115 -9.90 3.87 -7.17
C SER A 115 -8.61 3.43 -6.47
N TYR A 116 -7.46 3.73 -7.06
CA TYR A 116 -6.17 3.30 -6.53
C TYR A 116 -5.21 4.46 -6.31
N ILE A 117 -4.42 4.37 -5.26
CA ILE A 117 -3.23 5.19 -5.03
C ILE A 117 -2.10 4.24 -4.67
N GLY A 118 -1.02 4.27 -5.43
CA GLY A 118 0.16 3.44 -5.22
C GLY A 118 1.24 4.14 -4.40
N ILE A 119 1.99 3.35 -3.64
CA ILE A 119 3.21 3.83 -2.97
C ILE A 119 4.26 2.72 -2.96
N PHE A 120 5.51 3.08 -3.23
CA PHE A 120 6.66 2.19 -3.11
C PHE A 120 7.80 2.88 -2.37
N ARG A 121 8.80 2.11 -2.00
CA ARG A 121 10.00 2.57 -1.33
C ARG A 121 11.23 1.91 -1.93
N ASP A 122 12.42 2.48 -1.69
CA ASP A 122 13.70 1.88 -2.05
C ASP A 122 13.80 0.41 -1.58
N PRO A 123 14.24 -0.52 -2.46
CA PRO A 123 14.25 -1.95 -2.15
C PRO A 123 15.15 -2.30 -0.96
N MET A 124 16.30 -1.65 -0.81
CA MET A 124 17.21 -1.90 0.33
C MET A 124 16.60 -1.40 1.64
N ASN A 125 15.98 -0.21 1.63
CA ASN A 125 15.29 0.33 2.81
C ASN A 125 14.15 -0.58 3.27
N VAL A 126 13.41 -1.19 2.34
CA VAL A 126 12.35 -2.15 2.66
C VAL A 126 12.94 -3.44 3.21
N ALA A 127 13.95 -4.03 2.55
CA ALA A 127 14.60 -5.26 2.98
C ALA A 127 15.23 -5.11 4.37
N GLN A 128 15.93 -4.00 4.63
CA GLN A 128 16.50 -3.70 5.95
C GLN A 128 15.40 -3.56 7.02
N SER A 129 14.29 -2.91 6.69
CA SER A 129 13.16 -2.76 7.61
C SER A 129 12.48 -4.09 7.93
N LEU A 130 12.40 -5.03 6.98
CA LEU A 130 11.90 -6.39 7.20
C LEU A 130 12.87 -7.19 8.06
N LYS A 131 14.17 -7.12 7.79
CA LYS A 131 15.20 -7.74 8.62
C LYS A 131 15.10 -7.30 10.08
N ASN A 132 14.99 -5.99 10.32
CA ASN A 132 14.89 -5.44 11.68
C ASN A 132 13.60 -5.85 12.40
N ARG A 133 12.49 -6.04 11.64
CA ARG A 133 11.19 -6.41 12.21
C ARG A 133 11.02 -7.90 12.48
N SER A 134 11.44 -8.74 11.56
CA SER A 134 11.10 -10.18 11.55
C SER A 134 12.30 -11.11 11.41
N GLY A 135 13.53 -10.58 11.33
CA GLY A 135 14.72 -11.38 11.09
C GLY A 135 14.86 -11.90 9.64
N MET A 136 13.98 -11.46 8.72
CA MET A 136 14.05 -11.86 7.30
C MET A 136 15.41 -11.52 6.70
N SER A 137 15.98 -12.41 5.89
CA SER A 137 17.22 -12.11 5.18
C SER A 137 17.05 -10.93 4.21
N ILE A 138 18.13 -10.21 3.92
CA ILE A 138 18.09 -9.11 2.93
C ILE A 138 17.69 -9.66 1.55
N GLU A 139 18.19 -10.81 1.17
CA GLU A 139 17.91 -11.47 -0.10
C GLU A 139 16.41 -11.81 -0.23
N ASP A 140 15.82 -12.43 0.79
CA ASP A 140 14.38 -12.74 0.83
C ASP A 140 13.54 -11.46 0.79
N GLY A 141 13.95 -10.43 1.56
CA GLY A 141 13.32 -9.12 1.56
C GLY A 141 13.32 -8.45 0.20
N LEU A 142 14.45 -8.51 -0.53
CA LEU A 142 14.57 -8.00 -1.90
C LEU A 142 13.74 -8.83 -2.90
N GLY A 143 13.75 -10.15 -2.78
CA GLY A 143 12.92 -11.04 -3.59
C GLY A 143 11.42 -10.76 -3.39
N LEU A 144 11.02 -10.54 -2.14
CA LEU A 144 9.64 -10.20 -1.79
C LEU A 144 9.29 -8.79 -2.31
N TRP A 145 10.19 -7.80 -2.17
CA TRP A 145 10.02 -6.47 -2.74
C TRP A 145 9.73 -6.53 -4.24
N TYR A 146 10.50 -7.34 -4.99
CA TYR A 146 10.30 -7.51 -6.41
C TYR A 146 8.92 -8.10 -6.75
N LYS A 147 8.50 -9.15 -6.02
CA LYS A 147 7.20 -9.81 -6.24
C LYS A 147 6.02 -8.86 -6.05
N TYR A 148 6.06 -8.01 -5.01
CA TYR A 148 5.02 -7.02 -4.73
C TYR A 148 5.02 -5.87 -5.72
N ASN A 149 6.17 -5.26 -5.92
CA ASN A 149 6.27 -4.06 -6.75
C ASN A 149 6.11 -4.35 -8.25
N ARG A 150 6.44 -5.57 -8.70
CA ARG A 150 6.08 -6.03 -10.04
C ARG A 150 4.55 -6.08 -10.23
N ARG A 151 3.78 -6.50 -9.21
CA ARG A 151 2.31 -6.48 -9.25
C ARG A 151 1.78 -5.05 -9.28
N LEU A 152 2.32 -4.17 -8.45
CA LEU A 152 1.98 -2.74 -8.47
C LEU A 152 2.18 -2.16 -9.88
N TYR A 153 3.33 -2.40 -10.48
CA TYR A 153 3.65 -1.93 -11.84
C TYR A 153 2.71 -2.52 -12.90
N LEU A 154 2.45 -3.83 -12.86
CA LEU A 154 1.55 -4.49 -13.81
C LEU A 154 0.11 -3.98 -13.70
N HIS A 155 -0.35 -3.67 -12.49
CA HIS A 155 -1.66 -3.06 -12.28
C HIS A 155 -1.69 -1.63 -12.82
N TYR A 156 -0.68 -0.82 -12.50
CA TYR A 156 -0.53 0.53 -13.04
C TYR A 156 -0.53 0.55 -14.59
N ARG A 157 0.07 -0.44 -15.23
CA ARG A 157 0.05 -0.53 -16.70
C ARG A 157 -1.35 -0.76 -17.28
N ARG A 158 -2.21 -1.47 -16.56
CA ARG A 158 -3.58 -1.78 -16.99
C ARG A 158 -4.54 -0.62 -16.74
N GLN A 159 -4.39 -0.01 -15.59
CA GLN A 159 -5.22 1.09 -15.12
C GLN A 159 -4.32 2.14 -14.48
N ARG A 160 -4.19 3.30 -15.12
CA ARG A 160 -3.34 4.38 -14.62
C ARG A 160 -3.91 4.96 -13.34
N PHE A 161 -3.08 5.11 -12.32
CA PHE A 161 -3.40 5.73 -11.04
C PHE A 161 -2.17 6.43 -10.47
N PRO A 162 -2.31 7.38 -9.55
CA PRO A 162 -1.17 8.05 -8.92
C PRO A 162 -0.28 7.06 -8.17
N VAL A 163 1.04 7.22 -8.31
CA VAL A 163 2.05 6.44 -7.58
C VAL A 163 3.02 7.38 -6.91
N LEU A 164 3.33 7.14 -5.64
CA LEU A 164 4.27 7.93 -4.84
C LEU A 164 5.53 7.12 -4.53
N CYS A 165 6.67 7.79 -4.45
CA CYS A 165 7.89 7.23 -3.87
C CYS A 165 8.02 7.73 -2.43
N PHE A 166 8.07 6.81 -1.46
CA PHE A 166 8.18 7.19 -0.04
C PHE A 166 9.53 7.84 0.31
N ASP A 167 10.58 7.57 -0.47
CA ASP A 167 11.90 8.13 -0.24
C ASP A 167 12.13 9.49 -0.92
N ASP A 168 11.11 10.03 -1.62
CA ASP A 168 11.19 11.40 -2.14
C ASP A 168 11.42 12.39 -1.00
N GLU A 169 12.07 13.51 -1.29
CA GLU A 169 12.18 14.61 -0.34
C GLU A 169 10.80 15.01 0.20
N GLU A 170 10.75 15.46 1.45
CA GLU A 170 9.51 15.82 2.13
C GLU A 170 8.67 16.83 1.35
N SER A 171 9.32 17.88 0.84
CA SER A 171 8.68 18.92 0.04
C SER A 171 8.06 18.36 -1.24
N LEU A 172 8.78 17.47 -1.94
CA LEU A 172 8.31 16.82 -3.15
C LEU A 172 7.18 15.84 -2.85
N PHE A 173 7.32 15.03 -1.80
CA PHE A 173 6.29 14.09 -1.38
C PHE A 173 4.98 14.81 -1.02
N LYS A 174 5.05 15.86 -0.20
CA LYS A 174 3.89 16.68 0.19
C LYS A 174 3.22 17.34 -1.03
N ARG A 175 4.00 17.87 -1.96
CA ARG A 175 3.46 18.46 -3.21
C ARG A 175 2.71 17.43 -4.05
N LYS A 176 3.27 16.23 -4.24
CA LYS A 176 2.62 15.13 -4.97
C LYS A 176 1.36 14.66 -4.25
N LEU A 177 1.41 14.51 -2.94
CA LEU A 177 0.27 14.14 -2.12
C LEU A 177 -0.85 15.17 -2.23
N LYS A 178 -0.54 16.47 -2.12
CA LYS A 178 -1.50 17.57 -2.33
C LYS A 178 -2.19 17.45 -3.68
N LYS A 179 -1.42 17.24 -4.77
CA LYS A 179 -1.97 17.04 -6.11
C LYS A 179 -2.96 15.86 -6.15
N ILE A 180 -2.62 14.74 -5.51
CA ILE A 180 -3.48 13.56 -5.44
C ILE A 180 -4.76 13.88 -4.68
N LEU A 181 -4.67 14.53 -3.51
CA LEU A 181 -5.82 14.92 -2.71
C LEU A 181 -6.76 15.85 -3.48
N THR A 182 -6.20 16.83 -4.21
CA THR A 182 -6.97 17.72 -5.09
C THR A 182 -7.70 16.94 -6.19
N GLN A 183 -7.01 16.03 -6.88
CA GLN A 183 -7.61 15.19 -7.91
C GLN A 183 -8.71 14.26 -7.39
N GLN A 184 -8.61 13.88 -6.12
CA GLN A 184 -9.60 13.05 -5.45
C GLN A 184 -10.76 13.88 -4.87
N GLY A 185 -10.71 15.22 -4.93
CA GLY A 185 -11.70 16.10 -4.30
C GLY A 185 -11.65 16.07 -2.76
N LEU A 186 -10.48 15.75 -2.20
CA LEU A 186 -10.25 15.59 -0.75
C LEU A 186 -9.33 16.69 -0.19
N TYR A 187 -8.84 17.58 -1.03
CA TYR A 187 -7.93 18.63 -0.57
C TYR A 187 -8.72 19.78 0.07
N ASP A 188 -8.35 20.12 1.30
CA ASP A 188 -8.87 21.25 2.08
C ASP A 188 -7.67 22.12 2.49
N GLU A 189 -7.63 23.37 2.02
CA GLU A 189 -6.53 24.31 2.32
C GLU A 189 -6.41 24.66 3.81
N SER A 190 -7.51 24.54 4.55
CA SER A 190 -7.52 24.80 5.99
C SER A 190 -6.87 23.68 6.83
N LYS A 191 -6.63 22.50 6.23
CA LYS A 191 -6.06 21.33 6.89
C LYS A 191 -4.66 21.07 6.39
N ASP A 192 -3.66 21.47 7.16
CA ASP A 192 -2.28 21.07 6.89
C ASP A 192 -2.07 19.62 7.38
N SER A 193 -1.75 18.71 6.45
CA SER A 193 -1.52 17.31 6.81
C SER A 193 -0.25 17.19 7.65
N GLN A 194 -0.42 16.86 8.94
CA GLN A 194 0.67 16.66 9.90
C GLN A 194 1.08 15.18 10.02
N PHE A 195 0.40 14.28 9.30
CA PHE A 195 0.67 12.84 9.46
C PHE A 195 2.03 12.44 8.92
N TYR A 196 2.49 13.08 7.85
CA TYR A 196 3.82 12.83 7.32
C TYR A 196 4.88 13.46 8.23
N ASP A 197 5.76 12.60 8.75
CA ASP A 197 6.93 12.98 9.53
C ASP A 197 8.14 12.22 9.04
N SER A 198 9.09 12.93 8.43
CA SER A 198 10.32 12.34 7.89
C SER A 198 11.20 11.69 8.97
N LYS A 199 11.07 12.12 10.25
CA LYS A 199 11.79 11.55 11.40
C LYS A 199 11.39 10.10 11.70
N LEU A 200 10.20 9.67 11.24
CA LEU A 200 9.72 8.29 11.37
C LEU A 200 10.29 7.34 10.30
N ARG A 201 11.15 7.82 9.42
CA ARG A 201 11.89 6.97 8.48
C ARG A 201 13.02 6.25 9.20
N THR A 202 12.73 5.10 9.81
CA THR A 202 13.63 4.38 10.72
C THR A 202 14.68 3.49 10.06
N ALA A 203 14.61 3.24 8.76
CA ALA A 203 15.59 2.41 8.07
C ALA A 203 16.21 3.16 6.89
N LYS A 204 17.52 3.41 6.99
CA LYS A 204 18.38 3.74 5.84
C LYS A 204 19.22 2.49 5.56
N GLY A 205 19.17 1.97 4.34
CA GLY A 205 20.07 0.90 3.93
C GLY A 205 21.49 1.45 3.88
N ASP A 206 22.43 0.78 4.51
CA ASP A 206 23.87 1.09 4.43
C ASP A 206 24.38 0.59 3.06
N GLY A 207 24.04 1.36 2.07
CA GLY A 207 24.11 1.30 0.65
C GLY A 207 25.31 0.68 -0.02
N VAL A 208 25.60 -0.61 -0.03
CA VAL A 208 26.55 -1.20 -1.04
C VAL A 208 26.22 -2.68 -1.38
N GLN A 209 25.00 -3.13 -1.28
CA GLN A 209 24.67 -4.38 -1.96
C GLN A 209 24.17 -4.09 -3.38
N SER A 210 24.85 -4.66 -4.38
CA SER A 210 24.41 -4.54 -5.76
C SER A 210 23.03 -5.16 -5.91
N LEU A 211 22.04 -4.32 -6.20
CA LEU A 211 20.70 -4.78 -6.56
C LEU A 211 20.82 -5.60 -7.85
N GLY A 212 20.29 -6.81 -7.86
CA GLY A 212 20.18 -7.58 -9.09
C GLY A 212 19.47 -6.77 -10.19
N TRP A 213 19.84 -7.02 -11.46
CA TRP A 213 19.36 -6.24 -12.61
C TRP A 213 17.83 -6.10 -12.70
N GLN A 214 17.08 -7.14 -12.31
CA GLN A 214 15.61 -7.13 -12.31
C GLN A 214 15.04 -6.12 -11.29
N ILE A 215 15.59 -6.10 -10.06
CA ILE A 215 15.16 -5.20 -8.99
C ILE A 215 15.51 -3.76 -9.35
N SER A 216 16.76 -3.54 -9.77
CA SER A 216 17.25 -2.22 -10.19
C SER A 216 16.44 -1.67 -11.37
N GLY A 217 16.14 -2.51 -12.38
CA GLY A 217 15.32 -2.13 -13.53
C GLY A 217 13.90 -1.76 -13.14
N LEU A 218 13.25 -2.58 -12.32
CA LEU A 218 11.90 -2.29 -11.83
C LEU A 218 11.86 -1.02 -10.97
N TYR A 219 12.84 -0.82 -10.09
CA TYR A 219 12.91 0.38 -9.25
C TYR A 219 13.05 1.66 -10.09
N LYS A 220 13.90 1.65 -11.13
CA LYS A 220 14.03 2.78 -12.08
C LYS A 220 12.70 3.09 -12.78
N ILE A 221 11.97 2.05 -13.21
CA ILE A 221 10.65 2.21 -13.84
C ILE A 221 9.66 2.82 -12.84
N LEU A 222 9.62 2.34 -11.60
CA LEU A 222 8.73 2.87 -10.57
C LEU A 222 9.05 4.33 -10.23
N LYS A 223 10.32 4.71 -10.16
CA LYS A 223 10.74 6.11 -9.99
C LYS A 223 10.20 6.98 -11.12
N LYS A 224 10.34 6.53 -12.38
CA LYS A 224 9.85 7.27 -13.55
C LYS A 224 8.32 7.46 -13.56
N ILE A 225 7.53 6.50 -13.09
CA ILE A 225 6.08 6.64 -13.07
C ILE A 225 5.57 7.45 -11.86
N ALA A 226 6.42 7.70 -10.87
CA ALA A 226 6.14 8.52 -9.70
C ALA A 226 6.55 10.00 -9.88
N GLU A 227 7.13 10.37 -11.01
CA GLU A 227 7.45 11.75 -11.40
C GLU A 227 6.18 12.51 -11.77
#